data_2059d985f75ae207ffe769bdb15a0f44
#
_entry.id   2059d985f75ae207ffe769bdb15a0f44
#
_cell.length_a   1.000
_cell.length_b   1.000
_cell.length_c   1.000
_cell.angle_alpha   90.00
_cell.angle_beta   90.00
_cell.angle_gamma   90.00
#
_symmetry.space_group_name_H-M   'P 1'
#
loop_
_entity.id
_entity.type
_entity.pdbx_description
1 polymer ?
#
loop_
_entity_poly.entity_id
_entity_poly.type
_entity_poly.pdbx_seq_one_letter_code
_entity_poly.pdbx_strand_id
1 'polypeptide(L)'
;MNESTNYIIRPLQAGEHHLLRNFLYEAIYIPEGVEPPSKDVVELPELKVYIENFGKKKDDYCLVAETDGKVVGAAWVRIMNDYGHVDDETPSLSISLYKEYRDKGIGSRLMQEIIKLLVSKGYKHVSLSVQKANYAVNMYLKLGFKTIKETDEEFIMVKELNEEKSNFQRFLSGEYCNRLDKEVLDMIMKTKGFLSIINDVKTPAEERNEILFQLLGKIGKYSTIGNNFACQCGKHIFIGEKTIINDNPQIRN
;
A
#
# COMPACT_ATOMS: atom_id res chain seq x y z
N MET A 1 -31.53 -4.39 -2.52
CA MET A 1 -30.92 -3.10 -2.13
C MET A 1 -29.85 -3.46 -1.13
N ASN A 2 -28.57 -3.33 -1.51
CA ASN A 2 -27.47 -3.52 -0.54
C ASN A 2 -27.47 -2.30 0.37
N GLU A 3 -27.93 -2.46 1.60
CA GLU A 3 -27.67 -1.48 2.65
C GLU A 3 -26.15 -1.38 2.79
N SER A 4 -25.57 -0.25 2.38
CA SER A 4 -24.16 0.04 2.63
C SER A 4 -24.01 0.17 4.14
N THR A 5 -23.53 -0.87 4.80
CA THR A 5 -23.19 -0.81 6.22
C THR A 5 -22.18 0.31 6.40
N ASN A 6 -22.58 1.39 7.05
CA ASN A 6 -21.67 2.51 7.32
C ASN A 6 -20.70 2.07 8.43
N TYR A 7 -19.43 1.91 8.08
CA TYR A 7 -18.38 1.53 9.03
C TYR A 7 -17.15 2.40 8.82
N ILE A 8 -16.38 2.56 9.87
CA ILE A 8 -15.06 3.20 9.84
C ILE A 8 -13.97 2.18 10.15
N ILE A 9 -12.78 2.41 9.60
CA ILE A 9 -11.57 1.66 9.98
C ILE A 9 -10.66 2.60 10.73
N ARG A 10 -10.22 2.18 11.92
CA ARG A 10 -9.36 2.94 12.79
C ARG A 10 -8.36 2.05 13.53
N PRO A 11 -7.27 2.60 14.07
CA PRO A 11 -6.39 1.87 14.98
C PRO A 11 -7.15 1.36 16.22
N LEU A 12 -6.76 0.17 16.69
CA LEU A 12 -7.21 -0.36 17.98
C LEU A 12 -6.67 0.53 19.11
N GLN A 13 -7.53 0.92 20.04
CA GLN A 13 -7.14 1.74 21.20
C GLN A 13 -6.58 0.87 22.33
N ALA A 14 -5.73 1.46 23.18
CA ALA A 14 -5.09 0.72 24.28
C ALA A 14 -6.07 0.05 25.24
N GLY A 15 -7.25 0.66 25.49
CA GLY A 15 -8.32 0.07 26.32
C GLY A 15 -9.08 -1.08 25.66
N GLU A 16 -8.89 -1.31 24.37
CA GLU A 16 -9.63 -2.28 23.56
C GLU A 16 -8.87 -3.59 23.31
N HIS A 17 -7.61 -3.72 23.77
CA HIS A 17 -6.78 -4.91 23.53
C HIS A 17 -7.47 -6.21 23.96
N HIS A 18 -8.35 -6.16 24.95
CA HIS A 18 -9.12 -7.31 25.40
C HIS A 18 -10.06 -7.87 24.33
N LEU A 19 -10.47 -7.07 23.34
CA LEU A 19 -11.31 -7.49 22.21
C LEU A 19 -10.60 -8.50 21.32
N LEU A 20 -9.26 -8.44 21.24
CA LEU A 20 -8.48 -9.36 20.41
C LEU A 20 -8.69 -10.83 20.80
N ARG A 21 -9.01 -11.12 22.06
CA ARG A 21 -9.35 -12.47 22.49
C ARG A 21 -10.57 -13.03 21.72
N ASN A 22 -11.60 -12.21 21.55
CA ASN A 22 -12.78 -12.60 20.79
C ASN A 22 -12.47 -12.72 19.31
N PHE A 23 -11.72 -11.78 18.74
CA PHE A 23 -11.33 -11.83 17.33
C PHE A 23 -10.37 -12.98 17.03
N LEU A 24 -9.49 -13.37 17.95
CA LEU A 24 -8.68 -14.57 17.80
C LEU A 24 -9.54 -15.83 17.72
N TYR A 25 -10.56 -15.94 18.57
CA TYR A 25 -11.52 -17.05 18.50
C TYR A 25 -12.28 -17.07 17.15
N GLU A 26 -12.76 -15.91 16.69
CA GLU A 26 -13.44 -15.77 15.39
C GLU A 26 -12.50 -16.02 14.18
N ALA A 27 -11.19 -15.94 14.38
CA ALA A 27 -10.20 -16.26 13.33
C ALA A 27 -9.99 -17.77 13.14
N ILE A 28 -10.37 -18.60 14.12
CA ILE A 28 -10.28 -20.05 14.03
C ILE A 28 -11.26 -20.52 12.94
N TYR A 29 -10.72 -21.16 11.91
CA TYR A 29 -11.56 -21.77 10.89
C TYR A 29 -12.17 -23.06 11.43
N ILE A 30 -13.48 -23.17 11.34
CA ILE A 30 -14.23 -24.35 11.74
C ILE A 30 -14.92 -24.90 10.49
N PRO A 31 -14.57 -26.10 10.03
CA PRO A 31 -15.24 -26.73 8.89
C PRO A 31 -16.74 -26.90 9.12
N GLU A 32 -17.51 -26.93 8.03
CA GLU A 32 -18.95 -27.15 8.11
C GLU A 32 -19.25 -28.52 8.75
N GLY A 33 -20.19 -28.54 9.68
CA GLY A 33 -20.57 -29.75 10.43
C GLY A 33 -19.68 -30.11 11.60
N VAL A 34 -18.62 -29.34 11.86
CA VAL A 34 -17.76 -29.50 13.03
C VAL A 34 -18.22 -28.60 14.17
N GLU A 35 -18.29 -29.18 15.38
CA GLU A 35 -18.67 -28.42 16.57
C GLU A 35 -17.56 -27.43 16.96
N PRO A 36 -17.89 -26.14 17.21
CA PRO A 36 -16.90 -25.15 17.61
C PRO A 36 -16.19 -25.54 18.92
N PRO A 37 -14.86 -25.32 19.01
CA PRO A 37 -14.15 -25.58 20.26
C PRO A 37 -14.59 -24.62 21.37
N SER A 38 -14.29 -24.96 22.62
CA SER A 38 -14.48 -24.03 23.75
C SER A 38 -13.73 -22.73 23.50
N LYS A 39 -14.29 -21.61 23.98
CA LYS A 39 -13.63 -20.29 23.88
C LYS A 39 -12.28 -20.22 24.59
N ASP A 40 -12.01 -21.16 25.49
CA ASP A 40 -10.72 -21.23 26.19
C ASP A 40 -9.59 -21.78 25.31
N VAL A 41 -9.90 -22.30 24.12
CA VAL A 41 -8.89 -22.73 23.14
C VAL A 41 -7.87 -21.62 22.85
N VAL A 42 -8.26 -20.35 22.89
CA VAL A 42 -7.38 -19.19 22.66
C VAL A 42 -6.32 -18.99 23.77
N GLU A 43 -6.44 -19.71 24.90
CA GLU A 43 -5.44 -19.70 25.97
C GLU A 43 -4.32 -20.72 25.75
N LEU A 44 -4.46 -21.62 24.76
CA LEU A 44 -3.38 -22.52 24.36
C LEU A 44 -2.17 -21.70 23.91
N PRO A 45 -0.94 -22.09 24.29
CA PRO A 45 0.27 -21.31 24.00
C PRO A 45 0.45 -20.95 22.54
N GLU A 46 0.12 -21.89 21.63
CA GLU A 46 0.21 -21.71 20.18
C GLU A 46 -0.76 -20.68 19.60
N LEU A 47 -1.88 -20.40 20.29
CA LEU A 47 -2.84 -19.36 19.92
C LEU A 47 -2.64 -18.08 20.73
N LYS A 48 -2.30 -18.22 22.00
CA LYS A 48 -2.12 -17.09 22.90
C LYS A 48 -1.03 -16.11 22.41
N VAL A 49 0.00 -16.64 21.73
CA VAL A 49 1.11 -15.84 21.15
C VAL A 49 0.61 -14.71 20.24
N TYR A 50 -0.55 -14.86 19.59
CA TYR A 50 -1.13 -13.87 18.70
C TYR A 50 -1.61 -12.59 19.39
N ILE A 51 -1.96 -12.67 20.68
CA ILE A 51 -2.61 -11.58 21.42
C ILE A 51 -1.95 -11.26 22.77
N GLU A 52 -1.13 -12.16 23.32
CA GLU A 52 -0.53 -11.96 24.64
C GLU A 52 0.32 -10.70 24.69
N ASN A 53 0.02 -9.82 25.66
CA ASN A 53 0.71 -8.54 25.82
C ASN A 53 0.72 -7.69 24.53
N PHE A 54 -0.34 -7.76 23.73
CA PHE A 54 -0.45 -6.99 22.49
C PHE A 54 -0.30 -5.48 22.74
N GLY A 55 0.40 -4.79 21.84
CA GLY A 55 0.73 -3.37 21.96
C GLY A 55 2.02 -3.07 22.73
N LYS A 56 2.70 -4.09 23.27
CA LYS A 56 4.00 -3.91 23.95
C LYS A 56 5.20 -4.07 23.02
N LYS A 57 5.04 -4.76 21.89
CA LYS A 57 6.09 -4.90 20.88
C LYS A 57 5.97 -3.77 19.85
N LYS A 58 7.11 -3.33 19.31
CA LYS A 58 7.17 -2.27 18.28
C LYS A 58 6.44 -2.64 16.98
N ASP A 59 6.30 -3.94 16.73
CA ASP A 59 5.72 -4.51 15.52
C ASP A 59 4.26 -4.95 15.71
N ASP A 60 3.64 -4.59 16.84
CA ASP A 60 2.23 -4.82 17.11
C ASP A 60 1.38 -3.72 16.47
N TYR A 61 0.71 -4.01 15.36
CA TYR A 61 -0.25 -3.09 14.75
C TYR A 61 -1.60 -3.77 14.60
N CYS A 62 -2.66 -3.03 14.89
CA CYS A 62 -4.03 -3.50 14.72
C CYS A 62 -4.94 -2.40 14.21
N LEU A 63 -5.73 -2.73 13.20
CA LEU A 63 -6.85 -1.93 12.72
C LEU A 63 -8.15 -2.66 13.01
N VAL A 64 -9.17 -1.90 13.40
CA VAL A 64 -10.51 -2.41 13.66
C VAL A 64 -11.54 -1.77 12.74
N ALA A 65 -12.57 -2.53 12.39
CA ALA A 65 -13.77 -2.01 11.77
C ALA A 65 -14.80 -1.75 12.86
N GLU A 66 -15.35 -0.54 12.88
CA GLU A 66 -16.38 -0.11 13.82
C GLU A 66 -17.63 0.33 13.08
N THR A 67 -18.78 -0.09 13.56
CA THR A 67 -20.09 0.38 13.12
C THR A 67 -20.95 0.64 14.36
N ASP A 68 -21.66 1.76 14.37
CA ASP A 68 -22.55 2.17 15.48
C ASP A 68 -21.90 2.10 16.87
N GLY A 69 -20.60 2.49 16.96
CA GLY A 69 -19.83 2.46 18.19
C GLY A 69 -19.38 1.07 18.65
N LYS A 70 -19.65 0.01 17.86
CA LYS A 70 -19.23 -1.36 18.14
C LYS A 70 -18.12 -1.80 17.22
N VAL A 71 -17.04 -2.34 17.77
CA VAL A 71 -15.99 -3.01 17.00
C VAL A 71 -16.50 -4.36 16.51
N VAL A 72 -16.51 -4.56 15.18
CA VAL A 72 -17.13 -5.71 14.52
C VAL A 72 -16.15 -6.60 13.79
N GLY A 73 -14.90 -6.14 13.64
CA GLY A 73 -13.82 -6.89 13.02
C GLY A 73 -12.46 -6.28 13.37
N ALA A 74 -11.42 -7.11 13.27
CA ALA A 74 -10.04 -6.69 13.50
C ALA A 74 -9.11 -7.36 12.50
N ALA A 75 -8.08 -6.62 12.07
CA ALA A 75 -6.90 -7.15 11.40
C ALA A 75 -5.67 -6.70 12.19
N TRP A 76 -4.82 -7.64 12.59
CA TRP A 76 -3.64 -7.34 13.39
C TRP A 76 -2.42 -8.11 12.92
N VAL A 77 -1.27 -7.55 13.18
CA VAL A 77 0.02 -8.12 12.82
C VAL A 77 0.97 -8.09 14.00
N ARG A 78 1.88 -9.05 14.01
CA ARG A 78 2.92 -9.20 15.03
C ARG A 78 4.07 -10.03 14.48
N ILE A 79 5.30 -9.73 14.87
CA ILE A 79 6.42 -10.64 14.67
C ILE A 79 6.43 -11.65 15.82
N MET A 80 6.22 -12.92 15.50
CA MET A 80 6.11 -14.01 16.44
C MET A 80 6.42 -15.34 15.77
N ASN A 81 6.76 -16.34 16.55
CA ASN A 81 6.97 -17.69 16.05
C ASN A 81 5.64 -18.47 16.08
N ASP A 82 4.84 -18.26 15.03
CA ASP A 82 3.52 -18.86 14.84
C ASP A 82 3.47 -19.76 13.60
N TYR A 83 2.29 -20.23 13.23
CA TYR A 83 2.07 -21.03 12.02
C TYR A 83 2.42 -20.30 10.73
N GLY A 84 2.28 -18.98 10.70
CA GLY A 84 2.59 -18.10 9.58
C GLY A 84 4.01 -17.53 9.58
N HIS A 85 4.85 -17.94 10.56
CA HIS A 85 6.21 -17.41 10.69
C HIS A 85 7.09 -17.75 9.49
N VAL A 86 7.78 -16.75 8.98
CA VAL A 86 8.72 -16.85 7.86
C VAL A 86 10.13 -16.46 8.32
N ASP A 87 10.25 -15.27 8.92
CA ASP A 87 11.47 -14.70 9.46
C ASP A 87 11.17 -13.61 10.49
N ASP A 88 12.22 -13.07 11.12
CA ASP A 88 12.10 -12.05 12.18
C ASP A 88 11.85 -10.62 11.66
N GLU A 89 11.72 -10.43 10.35
CA GLU A 89 11.43 -9.13 9.71
C GLU A 89 10.02 -9.11 9.08
N THR A 90 9.40 -10.28 8.93
CA THR A 90 8.09 -10.46 8.28
C THR A 90 7.00 -10.66 9.34
N PRO A 91 6.16 -9.66 9.63
CA PRO A 91 5.07 -9.84 10.59
C PRO A 91 4.01 -10.81 10.07
N SER A 92 3.49 -11.65 10.96
CA SER A 92 2.35 -12.53 10.70
C SER A 92 1.04 -11.77 10.90
N LEU A 93 0.12 -11.93 9.95
CA LEU A 93 -1.17 -11.24 9.90
C LEU A 93 -2.30 -12.18 10.28
N SER A 94 -3.20 -11.68 11.11
CA SER A 94 -4.47 -12.30 11.44
C SER A 94 -5.62 -11.35 11.15
N ILE A 95 -6.76 -11.89 10.76
CA ILE A 95 -7.99 -11.12 10.52
C ILE A 95 -9.21 -11.95 10.89
N SER A 96 -10.18 -11.30 11.51
CA SER A 96 -11.52 -11.87 11.68
C SER A 96 -12.59 -10.79 11.80
N LEU A 97 -13.82 -11.21 11.55
CA LEU A 97 -15.05 -10.44 11.77
C LEU A 97 -16.07 -11.33 12.46
N TYR A 98 -16.95 -10.74 13.25
CA TYR A 98 -18.15 -11.44 13.69
C TYR A 98 -18.96 -11.89 12.47
N LYS A 99 -19.63 -13.06 12.59
CA LYS A 99 -20.29 -13.76 11.47
C LYS A 99 -21.27 -12.86 10.71
N GLU A 100 -22.07 -12.07 11.43
CA GLU A 100 -23.08 -11.19 10.88
C GLU A 100 -22.53 -10.01 10.04
N TYR A 101 -21.21 -9.78 10.11
CA TYR A 101 -20.51 -8.72 9.36
C TYR A 101 -19.63 -9.25 8.22
N ARG A 102 -19.62 -10.58 8.01
CA ARG A 102 -18.90 -11.21 6.89
C ARG A 102 -19.63 -10.96 5.57
N ASP A 103 -18.95 -11.18 4.46
CA ASP A 103 -19.46 -11.07 3.08
C ASP A 103 -20.01 -9.68 2.67
N LYS A 104 -19.68 -8.65 3.46
CA LYS A 104 -20.05 -7.24 3.22
C LYS A 104 -18.87 -6.37 2.75
N GLY A 105 -17.73 -6.99 2.37
CA GLY A 105 -16.53 -6.28 1.92
C GLY A 105 -15.65 -5.68 3.03
N ILE A 106 -16.09 -5.71 4.29
CA ILE A 106 -15.37 -5.13 5.43
C ILE A 106 -13.99 -5.79 5.60
N GLY A 107 -13.92 -7.13 5.51
CA GLY A 107 -12.67 -7.88 5.64
C GLY A 107 -11.65 -7.48 4.57
N SER A 108 -12.07 -7.38 3.31
CA SER A 108 -11.20 -6.94 2.22
C SER A 108 -10.69 -5.52 2.44
N ARG A 109 -11.52 -4.63 2.97
CA ARG A 109 -11.12 -3.26 3.28
C ARG A 109 -10.14 -3.20 4.46
N LEU A 110 -10.38 -3.96 5.54
CA LEU A 110 -9.43 -4.09 6.66
C LEU A 110 -8.06 -4.58 6.17
N MET A 111 -8.04 -5.60 5.30
CA MET A 111 -6.81 -6.11 4.70
C MET A 111 -6.07 -5.04 3.90
N GLN A 112 -6.77 -4.28 3.06
CA GLN A 112 -6.15 -3.20 2.28
C GLN A 112 -5.53 -2.13 3.18
N GLU A 113 -6.24 -1.72 4.23
CA GLU A 113 -5.76 -0.67 5.12
C GLU A 113 -4.59 -1.14 6.00
N ILE A 114 -4.59 -2.39 6.51
CA ILE A 114 -3.45 -2.90 7.28
C ILE A 114 -2.21 -3.08 6.38
N ILE A 115 -2.38 -3.50 5.12
CA ILE A 115 -1.30 -3.59 4.14
C ILE A 115 -0.69 -2.19 3.89
N LYS A 116 -1.51 -1.15 3.67
CA LYS A 116 -1.04 0.23 3.52
C LYS A 116 -0.29 0.72 4.76
N LEU A 117 -0.80 0.41 5.94
CA LEU A 117 -0.13 0.73 7.20
C LEU A 117 1.26 0.09 7.25
N LEU A 118 1.39 -1.20 6.93
CA LEU A 118 2.68 -1.90 6.93
C LEU A 118 3.66 -1.32 5.91
N VAL A 119 3.20 -0.98 4.70
CA VAL A 119 4.01 -0.25 3.71
C VAL A 119 4.53 1.06 4.29
N SER A 120 3.66 1.86 4.92
CA SER A 120 4.04 3.15 5.54
C SER A 120 5.02 3.01 6.70
N LYS A 121 5.07 1.81 7.31
CA LYS A 121 6.03 1.46 8.38
C LYS A 121 7.32 0.86 7.84
N GLY A 122 7.46 0.70 6.52
CA GLY A 122 8.66 0.23 5.85
C GLY A 122 8.86 -1.28 5.83
N TYR A 123 7.83 -2.07 6.18
CA TYR A 123 7.89 -3.53 6.04
C TYR A 123 7.97 -3.92 4.56
N LYS A 124 8.74 -4.97 4.27
CA LYS A 124 8.91 -5.50 2.91
C LYS A 124 7.97 -6.64 2.60
N HIS A 125 7.57 -7.38 3.61
CA HIS A 125 6.70 -8.55 3.50
C HIS A 125 5.70 -8.58 4.65
N VAL A 126 4.63 -9.33 4.44
CA VAL A 126 3.69 -9.77 5.47
C VAL A 126 3.30 -11.20 5.17
N SER A 127 3.22 -12.04 6.18
CA SER A 127 2.85 -13.45 6.06
C SER A 127 1.51 -13.74 6.73
N LEU A 128 0.94 -14.88 6.41
CA LEU A 128 -0.19 -15.48 7.12
C LEU A 128 -0.18 -17.00 6.91
N SER A 129 -0.81 -17.73 7.84
CA SER A 129 -1.23 -19.11 7.66
C SER A 129 -2.74 -19.15 7.45
N VAL A 130 -3.20 -20.03 6.56
CA VAL A 130 -4.63 -20.20 6.29
C VAL A 130 -4.94 -21.65 5.91
N GLN A 131 -5.99 -22.22 6.48
CA GLN A 131 -6.44 -23.53 6.10
C GLN A 131 -6.96 -23.57 4.67
N LYS A 132 -6.60 -24.61 3.91
CA LYS A 132 -6.92 -24.76 2.48
C LYS A 132 -8.41 -24.68 2.19
N ALA A 133 -9.23 -25.21 3.09
CA ALA A 133 -10.69 -25.19 2.97
C ALA A 133 -11.33 -23.83 3.32
N ASN A 134 -10.54 -22.87 3.82
CA ASN A 134 -11.07 -21.56 4.20
C ASN A 134 -11.33 -20.71 2.94
N TYR A 135 -12.55 -20.23 2.80
CA TYR A 135 -12.95 -19.33 1.67
C TYR A 135 -12.10 -18.05 1.57
N ALA A 136 -11.48 -17.62 2.67
CA ALA A 136 -10.61 -16.44 2.70
C ALA A 136 -9.35 -16.58 1.83
N VAL A 137 -8.94 -17.80 1.46
CA VAL A 137 -7.84 -18.03 0.51
C VAL A 137 -8.00 -17.23 -0.77
N ASN A 138 -9.23 -17.19 -1.32
CA ASN A 138 -9.52 -16.43 -2.53
C ASN A 138 -9.34 -14.91 -2.34
N MET A 139 -9.63 -14.40 -1.15
CA MET A 139 -9.39 -12.99 -0.82
C MET A 139 -7.89 -12.70 -0.77
N TYR A 140 -7.10 -13.56 -0.14
CA TYR A 140 -5.64 -13.37 -0.03
C TYR A 140 -4.97 -13.44 -1.40
N LEU A 141 -5.34 -14.38 -2.26
CA LEU A 141 -4.85 -14.47 -3.64
C LEU A 141 -5.16 -13.19 -4.44
N LYS A 142 -6.40 -12.66 -4.35
CA LYS A 142 -6.80 -11.40 -5.00
C LYS A 142 -6.03 -10.20 -4.47
N LEU A 143 -5.59 -10.21 -3.22
CA LEU A 143 -4.75 -9.18 -2.62
C LEU A 143 -3.26 -9.35 -2.95
N GLY A 144 -2.89 -10.37 -3.71
CA GLY A 144 -1.53 -10.61 -4.19
C GLY A 144 -0.64 -11.41 -3.23
N PHE A 145 -1.22 -12.10 -2.25
CA PHE A 145 -0.50 -13.09 -1.47
C PHE A 145 -0.16 -14.30 -2.34
N LYS A 146 1.03 -14.86 -2.13
CA LYS A 146 1.53 -16.05 -2.83
C LYS A 146 1.81 -17.15 -1.81
N THR A 147 1.42 -18.38 -2.11
CA THR A 147 1.78 -19.54 -1.30
C THR A 147 3.28 -19.79 -1.43
N ILE A 148 3.99 -19.81 -0.31
CA ILE A 148 5.43 -20.12 -0.23
C ILE A 148 5.70 -21.50 0.36
N LYS A 149 4.76 -22.00 1.17
CA LYS A 149 4.81 -23.33 1.77
C LYS A 149 3.40 -23.88 1.89
N GLU A 150 3.30 -25.19 1.75
CA GLU A 150 2.04 -25.92 1.84
C GLU A 150 2.24 -27.13 2.76
N THR A 151 1.28 -27.36 3.63
CA THR A 151 1.12 -28.59 4.41
C THR A 151 -0.11 -29.35 3.92
N ASP A 152 -0.46 -30.47 4.54
CA ASP A 152 -1.68 -31.20 4.17
C ASP A 152 -2.95 -30.34 4.37
N GLU A 153 -2.97 -29.48 5.38
CA GLU A 153 -4.16 -28.71 5.79
C GLU A 153 -4.06 -27.21 5.51
N GLU A 154 -2.85 -26.64 5.41
CA GLU A 154 -2.64 -25.19 5.41
C GLU A 154 -1.76 -24.70 4.28
N PHE A 155 -1.99 -23.44 3.87
CA PHE A 155 -1.07 -22.62 3.10
C PHE A 155 -0.37 -21.61 4.02
N ILE A 156 0.95 -21.50 3.90
CA ILE A 156 1.68 -20.33 4.37
C ILE A 156 1.86 -19.40 3.19
N MET A 157 1.30 -18.19 3.31
CA MET A 157 1.27 -17.23 2.24
C MET A 157 2.01 -15.96 2.63
N VAL A 158 2.71 -15.39 1.67
CA VAL A 158 3.44 -14.12 1.81
C VAL A 158 2.99 -13.14 0.75
N LYS A 159 2.84 -11.89 1.15
CA LYS A 159 2.71 -10.76 0.24
C LYS A 159 3.93 -9.87 0.34
N GLU A 160 4.54 -9.56 -0.81
CA GLU A 160 5.54 -8.51 -0.96
C GLU A 160 4.86 -7.15 -0.85
N LEU A 161 5.37 -6.31 0.04
CA LEU A 161 4.87 -4.97 0.33
C LEU A 161 5.73 -3.95 -0.41
N ASN A 162 5.31 -3.64 -1.61
CA ASN A 162 5.92 -2.56 -2.38
C ASN A 162 5.10 -1.29 -2.17
N GLU A 163 5.77 -0.14 -2.10
CA GLU A 163 5.05 1.12 -2.26
C GLU A 163 4.31 1.07 -3.58
N GLU A 164 2.99 1.14 -3.55
CA GLU A 164 2.24 1.31 -4.78
C GLU A 164 2.70 2.62 -5.41
N LYS A 165 3.35 2.53 -6.57
CA LYS A 165 3.70 3.73 -7.32
C LYS A 165 2.45 4.56 -7.55
N SER A 166 2.48 5.83 -7.14
CA SER A 166 1.42 6.76 -7.47
C SER A 166 1.26 6.87 -9.00
N ASN A 167 0.13 7.37 -9.48
CA ASN A 167 -0.03 7.63 -10.92
C ASN A 167 1.08 8.55 -11.44
N PHE A 168 1.54 9.49 -10.61
CA PHE A 168 2.66 10.36 -10.91
C PHE A 168 3.99 9.59 -11.04
N GLN A 169 4.30 8.70 -10.10
CA GLN A 169 5.49 7.85 -10.16
C GLN A 169 5.47 6.89 -11.35
N ARG A 170 4.30 6.31 -11.68
CA ARG A 170 4.10 5.48 -12.89
C ARG A 170 4.32 6.30 -14.16
N PHE A 171 3.78 7.52 -14.20
CA PHE A 171 4.01 8.44 -15.32
C PHE A 171 5.51 8.70 -15.52
N LEU A 172 6.25 8.97 -14.45
CA LEU A 172 7.68 9.24 -14.48
C LEU A 172 8.51 8.00 -14.91
N SER A 173 8.10 6.80 -14.52
CA SER A 173 8.78 5.55 -14.91
C SER A 173 8.35 5.01 -16.29
N GLY A 174 7.47 5.72 -17.01
CA GLY A 174 6.98 5.29 -18.32
C GLY A 174 5.97 4.13 -18.26
N GLU A 175 5.44 3.82 -17.07
CA GLU A 175 4.42 2.80 -16.89
C GLU A 175 3.02 3.35 -17.22
N TYR A 176 2.06 2.43 -17.43
CA TYR A 176 0.67 2.82 -17.60
C TYR A 176 0.16 3.53 -16.35
N CYS A 177 -0.40 4.72 -16.51
CA CYS A 177 -0.96 5.55 -15.44
C CYS A 177 -2.25 6.25 -15.87
N ASN A 178 -3.04 6.69 -14.90
CA ASN A 178 -4.17 7.57 -15.19
C ASN A 178 -3.67 8.99 -15.43
N ARG A 179 -3.66 9.43 -16.68
CA ARG A 179 -3.21 10.79 -17.09
C ARG A 179 -4.18 11.92 -16.67
N LEU A 180 -5.39 11.57 -16.20
CA LEU A 180 -6.35 12.51 -15.63
C LEU A 180 -6.18 12.66 -14.11
N ASP A 181 -5.24 11.96 -13.51
CA ASP A 181 -4.87 12.16 -12.12
C ASP A 181 -4.40 13.59 -11.89
N LYS A 182 -4.87 14.20 -10.81
CA LYS A 182 -4.63 15.62 -10.52
C LYS A 182 -3.14 15.96 -10.49
N GLU A 183 -2.32 15.13 -9.83
CA GLU A 183 -0.89 15.37 -9.69
C GLU A 183 -0.17 15.32 -11.05
N VAL A 184 -0.57 14.38 -11.91
CA VAL A 184 -0.06 14.27 -13.29
C VAL A 184 -0.48 15.48 -14.12
N LEU A 185 -1.75 15.91 -14.04
CA LEU A 185 -2.24 17.08 -14.75
C LEU A 185 -1.54 18.36 -14.31
N ASP A 186 -1.40 18.59 -13.01
CA ASP A 186 -0.74 19.77 -12.45
C ASP A 186 0.71 19.88 -12.95
N MET A 187 1.43 18.75 -12.99
CA MET A 187 2.79 18.69 -13.54
C MET A 187 2.83 19.02 -15.03
N ILE A 188 1.92 18.44 -15.84
CA ILE A 188 1.84 18.72 -17.28
C ILE A 188 1.53 20.20 -17.52
N MET A 189 0.58 20.77 -16.78
CA MET A 189 0.21 22.18 -16.90
C MET A 189 1.35 23.11 -16.52
N LYS A 190 2.07 22.84 -15.44
CA LYS A 190 3.26 23.57 -15.02
C LYS A 190 4.36 23.53 -16.09
N THR A 191 4.62 22.33 -16.64
CA THR A 191 5.59 22.15 -17.73
C THR A 191 5.20 23.00 -18.96
N LYS A 192 3.92 22.98 -19.36
CA LYS A 192 3.43 23.82 -20.47
C LYS A 192 3.61 25.31 -20.21
N GLY A 193 3.38 25.77 -18.97
CA GLY A 193 3.60 27.17 -18.59
C GLY A 193 5.08 27.58 -18.81
N PHE A 194 6.01 26.79 -18.35
CA PHE A 194 7.45 27.04 -18.58
C PHE A 194 7.82 27.01 -20.08
N LEU A 195 7.30 26.03 -20.83
CA LEU A 195 7.54 25.93 -22.27
C LEU A 195 7.01 27.15 -23.05
N SER A 196 5.89 27.70 -22.62
CA SER A 196 5.32 28.92 -23.19
C SER A 196 6.28 30.11 -23.07
N ILE A 197 6.93 30.25 -21.91
CA ILE A 197 7.87 31.36 -21.65
C ILE A 197 9.17 31.17 -22.43
N ILE A 198 9.80 29.99 -22.33
CA ILE A 198 11.11 29.74 -22.96
C ILE A 198 11.06 29.73 -24.50
N ASN A 199 9.91 29.49 -25.08
CA ASN A 199 9.69 29.47 -26.53
C ASN A 199 9.17 30.80 -27.09
N ASP A 200 8.85 31.76 -26.22
CA ASP A 200 8.52 33.11 -26.69
C ASP A 200 9.80 33.84 -27.10
N VAL A 201 9.84 34.27 -28.34
CA VAL A 201 10.99 35.02 -28.93
C VAL A 201 11.27 36.35 -28.23
N LYS A 202 10.32 36.86 -27.47
CA LYS A 202 10.46 38.11 -26.70
C LYS A 202 11.08 37.90 -25.32
N THR A 203 11.17 36.64 -24.84
CA THR A 203 11.72 36.34 -23.51
C THR A 203 13.23 36.62 -23.51
N PRO A 204 13.73 37.47 -22.59
CA PRO A 204 15.14 37.76 -22.46
C PRO A 204 15.93 36.49 -22.19
N ALA A 205 17.21 36.43 -22.70
CA ALA A 205 18.04 35.22 -22.56
C ALA A 205 18.30 34.84 -21.09
N GLU A 206 18.43 35.82 -20.20
CA GLU A 206 18.64 35.58 -18.77
C GLU A 206 17.40 34.92 -18.14
N GLU A 207 16.21 35.47 -18.37
CA GLU A 207 14.95 34.90 -17.87
C GLU A 207 14.71 33.50 -18.45
N ARG A 208 14.98 33.32 -19.75
CA ARG A 208 14.89 32.01 -20.42
C ARG A 208 15.77 30.96 -19.74
N ASN A 209 16.99 31.32 -19.38
CA ASN A 209 17.90 30.41 -18.66
C ASN A 209 17.39 30.06 -17.25
N GLU A 210 16.90 31.05 -16.50
CA GLU A 210 16.31 30.81 -15.17
C GLU A 210 15.13 29.84 -15.25
N ILE A 211 14.24 30.01 -16.22
CA ILE A 211 13.12 29.11 -16.44
C ILE A 211 13.59 27.70 -16.86
N LEU A 212 14.64 27.58 -17.68
CA LEU A 212 15.22 26.28 -18.02
C LEU A 212 15.77 25.56 -16.78
N PHE A 213 16.42 26.26 -15.84
CA PHE A 213 16.85 25.68 -14.56
C PHE A 213 15.66 25.21 -13.70
N GLN A 214 14.54 25.94 -13.75
CA GLN A 214 13.33 25.54 -13.03
C GLN A 214 12.60 24.38 -13.71
N LEU A 215 12.62 24.32 -15.04
CA LEU A 215 11.94 23.28 -15.82
C LEU A 215 12.68 21.95 -15.75
N LEU A 216 14.01 21.98 -15.95
CA LEU A 216 14.81 20.77 -16.10
C LEU A 216 15.26 20.18 -14.75
N GLY A 217 15.57 18.89 -14.73
CA GLY A 217 16.20 18.23 -13.60
C GLY A 217 17.62 18.72 -13.39
N LYS A 218 18.37 18.91 -14.48
CA LYS A 218 19.70 19.51 -14.49
C LYS A 218 20.01 20.07 -15.88
N ILE A 219 20.66 21.21 -15.92
CA ILE A 219 21.35 21.71 -17.12
C ILE A 219 22.77 22.14 -16.72
N GLY A 220 23.76 21.58 -17.36
CA GLY A 220 25.19 21.85 -17.08
C GLY A 220 25.63 23.20 -17.59
N LYS A 221 26.78 23.70 -17.06
CA LYS A 221 27.37 24.95 -17.47
C LYS A 221 27.70 24.94 -18.95
N TYR A 222 27.55 26.11 -19.61
CA TYR A 222 27.80 26.30 -21.02
C TYR A 222 26.97 25.43 -21.95
N SER A 223 25.80 24.97 -21.49
CA SER A 223 24.86 24.22 -22.30
C SER A 223 23.71 25.10 -22.73
N THR A 224 23.24 24.89 -23.96
CA THR A 224 22.15 25.65 -24.56
C THR A 224 21.11 24.74 -25.19
N ILE A 225 19.87 25.20 -25.18
CA ILE A 225 18.76 24.56 -25.87
C ILE A 225 18.20 25.57 -26.87
N GLY A 226 18.01 25.14 -28.10
CA GLY A 226 17.43 25.93 -29.15
C GLY A 226 15.97 26.29 -28.95
N ASN A 227 15.37 26.94 -29.92
CA ASN A 227 13.98 27.40 -29.87
C ASN A 227 13.00 26.23 -30.10
N ASN A 228 11.72 26.46 -29.77
CA ASN A 228 10.65 25.48 -29.92
C ASN A 228 10.94 24.16 -29.18
N PHE A 229 11.52 24.26 -28.00
CA PHE A 229 11.73 23.11 -27.14
C PHE A 229 10.41 22.52 -26.65
N ALA A 230 10.25 21.21 -26.74
CA ALA A 230 9.09 20.49 -26.25
C ALA A 230 9.46 19.30 -25.37
N CYS A 231 8.80 19.17 -24.23
CA CYS A 231 8.92 18.01 -23.35
C CYS A 231 7.61 17.78 -22.58
N GLN A 232 7.45 16.58 -22.03
CA GLN A 232 6.29 16.25 -21.17
C GLN A 232 6.59 16.51 -19.69
N CYS A 233 7.78 16.11 -19.22
CA CYS A 233 8.23 16.32 -17.84
C CYS A 233 9.68 16.78 -17.82
N GLY A 234 9.92 18.09 -17.77
CA GLY A 234 11.27 18.65 -17.78
C GLY A 234 12.14 18.21 -16.60
N LYS A 235 11.55 17.95 -15.42
CA LYS A 235 12.29 17.53 -14.22
C LYS A 235 13.06 16.21 -14.37
N HIS A 236 12.70 15.39 -15.33
CA HIS A 236 13.41 14.13 -15.65
C HIS A 236 14.39 14.26 -16.82
N ILE A 237 14.67 15.48 -17.27
CA ILE A 237 15.66 15.75 -18.30
C ILE A 237 16.94 16.28 -17.64
N PHE A 238 18.03 15.58 -17.86
CA PHE A 238 19.34 15.91 -17.31
C PHE A 238 20.29 16.18 -18.48
N ILE A 239 20.79 17.42 -18.58
CA ILE A 239 21.68 17.87 -19.64
C ILE A 239 23.07 18.08 -19.03
N GLY A 240 24.08 17.49 -19.64
CA GLY A 240 25.49 17.64 -19.24
C GLY A 240 26.04 19.05 -19.47
N GLU A 241 27.31 19.25 -19.18
CA GLU A 241 28.04 20.48 -19.48
C GLU A 241 28.39 20.57 -20.96
N LYS A 242 28.51 21.80 -21.46
CA LYS A 242 28.96 22.10 -22.86
C LYS A 242 28.13 21.37 -23.93
N THR A 243 26.84 21.17 -23.66
CA THR A 243 25.91 20.50 -24.56
C THR A 243 25.12 21.53 -25.36
N ILE A 244 25.08 21.36 -26.67
CA ILE A 244 24.28 22.20 -27.57
C ILE A 244 23.14 21.35 -28.13
N ILE A 245 21.92 21.75 -27.87
CA ILE A 245 20.69 21.15 -28.40
C ILE A 245 20.12 22.18 -29.41
N ASN A 246 20.02 21.79 -30.67
CA ASN A 246 19.54 22.66 -31.72
C ASN A 246 18.04 22.97 -31.62
N ASP A 247 17.53 23.81 -32.52
CA ASP A 247 16.13 24.20 -32.59
C ASP A 247 15.18 23.01 -32.81
N ASN A 248 13.94 23.15 -32.35
CA ASN A 248 12.86 22.17 -32.42
C ASN A 248 13.13 20.83 -31.71
N PRO A 249 13.81 20.79 -30.58
CA PRO A 249 14.04 19.54 -29.90
C PRO A 249 12.77 19.06 -29.22
N GLN A 250 12.47 17.77 -29.36
CA GLN A 250 11.37 17.10 -28.68
C GLN A 250 11.93 15.98 -27.81
N ILE A 251 11.80 16.11 -26.49
CA ILE A 251 12.19 15.08 -25.54
C ILE A 251 10.93 14.48 -24.92
N ARG A 252 10.70 13.21 -25.23
CA ARG A 252 9.59 12.42 -24.64
C ARG A 252 10.16 11.58 -23.52
N ASN A 253 9.53 11.66 -22.37
CA ASN A 253 9.86 10.86 -21.19
C ASN A 253 8.89 9.69 -21.13
#